data_50edbdb7f12b09afc273f12658514463
#
_entry.id   50edbdb7f12b09afc273f12658514463
#
_cell.length_a   1.000
_cell.length_b   1.000
_cell.length_c   1.000
_cell.angle_alpha   90.00
_cell.angle_beta   90.00
_cell.angle_gamma   90.00
#
_symmetry.space_group_name_H-M   'P 1'
#
loop_
_entity.id
_entity.type
_entity.pdbx_description
1 polymer ?
#
loop_
_entity_poly.entity_id
_entity_poly.type
_entity_poly.pdbx_seq_one_letter_code
_entity_poly.pdbx_strand_id
1 'polypeptide(L)'
;MTFGQRIKELRNSLGISLKSLSARLKIDRAYLSRVEAGKVPPSDGLISRLADVLDYDRDELFLLAGRIPDSLMKEVYRNPGENKSKRVASRNIS
;
A
#
# COMPACT_ATOMS: atom_id res chain seq x y z
N MET A 1 -1.50 2.89 14.65
CA MET A 1 -2.38 1.86 14.06
C MET A 1 -1.61 1.06 13.03
N THR A 2 -1.74 -0.27 13.08
CA THR A 2 -1.05 -1.13 12.13
C THR A 2 -1.85 -1.22 10.83
N PHE A 3 -1.19 -1.75 9.79
CA PHE A 3 -1.86 -2.00 8.52
C PHE A 3 -3.11 -2.88 8.71
N GLY A 4 -2.93 -4.00 9.42
CA GLY A 4 -4.04 -4.93 9.63
C GLY A 4 -5.19 -4.32 10.39
N GLN A 5 -4.90 -3.52 11.41
CA GLN A 5 -5.93 -2.82 12.18
C GLN A 5 -6.70 -1.85 11.30
N ARG A 6 -6.00 -1.14 10.42
CA ARG A 6 -6.66 -0.20 9.51
C ARG A 6 -7.58 -0.95 8.54
N ILE A 7 -7.11 -2.07 7.98
CA ILE A 7 -7.94 -2.86 7.08
C ILE A 7 -9.19 -3.34 7.78
N LYS A 8 -9.05 -3.85 9.00
CA LYS A 8 -10.19 -4.31 9.77
C LYS A 8 -11.16 -3.18 10.07
N GLU A 9 -10.65 -2.02 10.41
CA GLU A 9 -11.47 -0.84 10.69
C GLU A 9 -12.26 -0.42 9.45
N LEU A 10 -11.58 -0.35 8.31
CA LEU A 10 -12.23 0.03 7.05
C LEU A 10 -13.29 -0.98 6.66
N ARG A 11 -12.96 -2.26 6.80
CA ARG A 11 -13.90 -3.32 6.48
C ARG A 11 -15.16 -3.20 7.33
N ASN A 12 -14.98 -3.03 8.64
CA ASN A 12 -16.10 -2.92 9.56
C ASN A 12 -16.94 -1.67 9.30
N SER A 13 -16.31 -0.57 8.98
CA SER A 13 -17.04 0.68 8.72
C SER A 13 -17.88 0.58 7.45
N LEU A 14 -17.47 -0.27 6.51
CA LEU A 14 -18.23 -0.51 5.29
C LEU A 14 -19.22 -1.64 5.44
N GLY A 15 -19.28 -2.29 6.61
CA GLY A 15 -20.19 -3.41 6.85
C GLY A 15 -19.83 -4.66 6.06
N ILE A 16 -18.54 -4.84 5.72
CA ILE A 16 -18.11 -5.98 4.93
C ILE A 16 -17.52 -7.05 5.86
N SER A 17 -18.06 -8.28 5.77
CA SER A 17 -17.52 -9.38 6.56
C SER A 17 -16.17 -9.83 6.01
N LEU A 18 -15.42 -10.53 6.86
CA LEU A 18 -14.15 -11.10 6.44
C LEU A 18 -14.34 -12.05 5.26
N LYS A 19 -15.39 -12.85 5.30
CA LYS A 19 -15.72 -13.77 4.23
C LYS A 19 -15.98 -13.03 2.91
N SER A 20 -16.78 -11.97 2.99
CA SER A 20 -17.13 -11.20 1.81
C SER A 20 -15.92 -10.52 1.21
N LEU A 21 -15.07 -9.93 2.05
CA LEU A 21 -13.87 -9.25 1.56
C LEU A 21 -12.90 -10.23 0.92
N SER A 22 -12.68 -11.39 1.56
CA SER A 22 -11.78 -12.38 0.98
C SER A 22 -12.28 -12.88 -0.36
N ALA A 23 -13.61 -13.03 -0.51
CA ALA A 23 -14.20 -13.44 -1.79
C ALA A 23 -13.94 -12.39 -2.88
N ARG A 24 -14.09 -11.10 -2.53
CA ARG A 24 -13.86 -10.02 -3.50
C ARG A 24 -12.40 -9.95 -3.90
N LEU A 25 -11.50 -10.25 -2.97
CA LEU A 25 -10.07 -10.24 -3.24
C LEU A 25 -9.59 -11.54 -3.87
N LYS A 26 -10.46 -12.55 -3.90
CA LYS A 26 -10.14 -13.90 -4.42
C LYS A 26 -8.96 -14.52 -3.67
N ILE A 27 -8.98 -14.40 -2.36
CA ILE A 27 -7.99 -15.00 -1.48
C ILE A 27 -8.68 -15.81 -0.41
N ASP A 28 -7.90 -16.67 0.24
CA ASP A 28 -8.40 -17.48 1.33
C ASP A 28 -8.73 -16.60 2.54
N ARG A 29 -9.89 -16.87 3.18
CA ARG A 29 -10.32 -16.11 4.33
C ARG A 29 -9.31 -16.22 5.49
N ALA A 30 -8.74 -17.41 5.67
CA ALA A 30 -7.76 -17.61 6.74
C ALA A 30 -6.50 -16.76 6.51
N TYR A 31 -6.09 -16.61 5.26
CA TYR A 31 -4.96 -15.75 4.92
C TYR A 31 -5.27 -14.29 5.23
N LEU A 32 -6.45 -13.82 4.82
CA LEU A 32 -6.83 -12.44 5.11
C LEU A 32 -6.91 -12.19 6.61
N SER A 33 -7.44 -13.16 7.36
CA SER A 33 -7.50 -13.06 8.81
C SER A 33 -6.11 -12.89 9.42
N ARG A 34 -5.13 -13.64 8.93
CA ARG A 34 -3.76 -13.53 9.43
C ARG A 34 -3.12 -12.19 9.05
N VAL A 35 -3.46 -11.66 7.88
CA VAL A 35 -2.98 -10.33 7.49
C VAL A 35 -3.55 -9.27 8.41
N GLU A 36 -4.85 -9.33 8.72
CA GLU A 36 -5.46 -8.37 9.64
C GLU A 36 -4.87 -8.48 11.05
N ALA A 37 -4.51 -9.68 11.46
CA ALA A 37 -3.90 -9.90 12.77
C ALA A 37 -2.43 -9.50 12.83
N GLY A 38 -1.83 -9.14 11.70
CA GLY A 38 -0.42 -8.77 11.66
C GLY A 38 0.54 -9.95 11.68
N LYS A 39 0.03 -11.16 11.45
CA LYS A 39 0.86 -12.37 11.48
C LYS A 39 1.53 -12.66 10.17
N VAL A 40 1.02 -12.12 9.08
CA VAL A 40 1.55 -12.32 7.73
C VAL A 40 1.57 -10.97 7.04
N PRO A 41 2.70 -10.58 6.44
CA PRO A 41 2.75 -9.30 5.73
C PRO A 41 1.96 -9.39 4.43
N PRO A 42 1.27 -8.31 4.03
CA PRO A 42 0.54 -8.30 2.77
C PRO A 42 1.52 -8.17 1.60
N SER A 43 1.16 -8.76 0.46
CA SER A 43 1.92 -8.53 -0.77
C SER A 43 1.52 -7.19 -1.36
N ASP A 44 2.36 -6.65 -2.24
CA ASP A 44 2.05 -5.39 -2.92
C ASP A 44 0.76 -5.49 -3.72
N GLY A 45 0.55 -6.63 -4.38
CA GLY A 45 -0.68 -6.86 -5.13
C GLY A 45 -1.91 -6.85 -4.25
N LEU A 46 -1.80 -7.44 -3.06
CA LEU A 46 -2.92 -7.43 -2.11
C LEU A 46 -3.21 -6.03 -1.62
N ILE A 47 -2.18 -5.25 -1.31
CA ILE A 47 -2.36 -3.87 -0.85
C ILE A 47 -3.12 -3.07 -1.91
N SER A 48 -2.71 -3.19 -3.17
CA SER A 48 -3.37 -2.47 -4.27
C SER A 48 -4.83 -2.86 -4.41
N ARG A 49 -5.12 -4.16 -4.33
CA ARG A 49 -6.51 -4.64 -4.46
C ARG A 49 -7.35 -4.24 -3.26
N LEU A 50 -6.77 -4.22 -2.07
CA LEU A 50 -7.48 -3.75 -0.88
C LEU A 50 -7.86 -2.27 -1.04
N ALA A 51 -6.95 -1.46 -1.55
CA ALA A 51 -7.24 -0.05 -1.79
C ALA A 51 -8.44 0.12 -2.73
N ASP A 52 -8.47 -0.69 -3.80
CA ASP A 52 -9.57 -0.62 -4.77
C ASP A 52 -10.89 -1.07 -4.14
N VAL A 53 -10.90 -2.20 -3.47
CA VAL A 53 -12.14 -2.77 -2.91
C VAL A 53 -12.68 -1.91 -1.78
N LEU A 54 -11.80 -1.37 -0.94
CA LEU A 54 -12.19 -0.57 0.21
C LEU A 54 -12.31 0.92 -0.12
N ASP A 55 -12.03 1.29 -1.36
CA ASP A 55 -12.07 2.68 -1.82
C ASP A 55 -11.22 3.58 -0.91
N TYR A 56 -9.98 3.18 -0.75
CA TYR A 56 -9.05 3.88 0.13
C TYR A 56 -7.77 4.23 -0.62
N ASP A 57 -7.06 5.24 -0.13
CA ASP A 57 -5.84 5.72 -0.77
C ASP A 57 -4.77 4.62 -0.80
N ARG A 58 -4.34 4.27 -2.00
CA ARG A 58 -3.37 3.20 -2.22
C ARG A 58 -2.02 3.52 -1.57
N ASP A 59 -1.55 4.75 -1.74
CA ASP A 59 -0.24 5.14 -1.20
C ASP A 59 -0.25 5.11 0.32
N GLU A 60 -1.35 5.52 0.94
CA GLU A 60 -1.47 5.46 2.39
C GLU A 60 -1.42 4.02 2.89
N LEU A 61 -2.07 3.09 2.18
CA LEU A 61 -2.01 1.69 2.59
C LEU A 61 -0.60 1.13 2.47
N PHE A 62 0.13 1.49 1.41
CA PHE A 62 1.51 1.06 1.27
C PHE A 62 2.36 1.58 2.42
N LEU A 63 2.20 2.84 2.77
CA LEU A 63 2.96 3.43 3.88
C LEU A 63 2.62 2.76 5.21
N LEU A 64 1.35 2.43 5.43
CA LEU A 64 0.95 1.71 6.64
C LEU A 64 1.58 0.33 6.71
N ALA A 65 1.79 -0.29 5.56
CA ALA A 65 2.43 -1.60 5.49
C ALA A 65 3.95 -1.51 5.61
N GLY A 66 4.49 -0.32 5.79
CA GLY A 66 5.93 -0.13 5.89
C GLY A 66 6.62 -0.17 4.55
N ARG A 67 5.90 0.14 3.48
CA ARG A 67 6.44 0.10 2.12
C ARG A 67 6.33 1.46 1.46
N ILE A 68 7.25 1.72 0.54
CA ILE A 68 7.24 2.95 -0.24
C ILE A 68 6.50 2.67 -1.54
N PRO A 69 5.40 3.39 -1.83
CA PRO A 69 4.69 3.20 -3.11
C PRO A 69 5.58 3.48 -4.29
N ASP A 70 5.32 2.81 -5.43
CA ASP A 70 6.08 3.04 -6.65
C ASP A 70 6.10 4.49 -7.06
N SER A 71 4.97 5.17 -6.90
CA SER A 71 4.88 6.59 -7.24
C SER A 71 5.84 7.44 -6.42
N LEU A 72 6.02 7.11 -5.14
CA LEU A 72 6.95 7.83 -4.27
C LEU A 72 8.39 7.38 -4.46
N MET A 73 8.59 6.11 -4.83
CA MET A 73 9.94 5.62 -5.11
C MET A 73 10.57 6.36 -6.26
N LYS A 74 9.81 6.67 -7.28
CA LYS A 74 10.30 7.44 -8.41
C LYS A 74 10.78 8.82 -7.96
N GLU A 75 10.07 9.44 -7.02
CA GLU A 75 10.49 10.72 -6.48
C GLU A 75 11.78 10.59 -5.68
N VAL A 76 11.87 9.54 -4.87
CA VAL A 76 13.04 9.32 -4.03
C VAL A 76 14.30 9.11 -4.85
N TYR A 77 14.21 8.31 -5.92
CA TYR A 77 15.39 7.94 -6.69
C TYR A 77 15.67 8.85 -7.87
N ARG A 78 14.77 9.72 -8.23
CA ARG A 78 14.96 10.59 -9.38
C ARG A 78 15.98 11.68 -9.13
N ASN A 79 16.11 12.11 -7.90
CA ASN A 79 17.00 13.20 -7.53
C ASN A 79 18.11 12.77 -6.61
N PRO A 80 18.92 11.82 -7.00
CA PRO A 80 20.05 11.45 -6.16
C PRO A 80 21.14 12.48 -6.28
N GLY A 81 20.87 13.67 -6.00
CA GLY A 81 21.84 14.73 -6.17
C GLY A 81 21.86 15.34 -7.54
N GLU A 82 21.09 15.16 -8.45
CA GLU A 82 21.08 15.65 -9.77
C GLU A 82 20.27 16.90 -9.99
N ASN A 83 20.46 16.45 -10.01
CA ASN A 83 19.99 17.00 -10.01
C ASN A 83 20.16 17.86 -10.16
N LYS A 84 21.00 18.00 -10.43
CA LYS A 84 21.12 18.37 -10.25
C LYS A 84 20.98 18.76 -10.89
N SER A 85 21.44 18.46 -11.53
CA SER A 85 21.22 18.30 -11.78
C SER A 85 21.08 18.49 -12.42
N LYS A 86 21.60 18.75 -12.87
CA LYS A 86 21.47 18.56 -13.13
C LYS A 86 21.33 18.65 -13.34
N ARG A 87 21.71 19.09 -13.57
CA ARG A 87 21.75 18.91 -13.52
C ARG A 87 21.62 18.98 -13.79
N VAL A 88 22.18 19.48 -14.14
CA VAL A 88 22.08 19.21 -13.99
C VAL A 88 21.91 19.37 -14.50
N ALA A 89 22.64 20.09 -15.06
CA ALA A 89 22.48 19.89 -15.01
C ALA A 89 22.31 19.97 -15.27
N SER A 90 22.45 20.44 -15.44
CA SER A 90 22.39 20.09 -15.15
C SER A 90 22.24 20.02 -15.40
N ARG A 91 22.20 20.58 -15.41
CA ARG A 91 22.26 20.35 -15.17
C ARG A 91 21.97 20.26 -15.14
N ASN A 92 22.43 20.69 -15.52
CA ASN A 92 22.24 20.33 -15.11
C ASN A 92 21.91 20.26 -15.12
N ILE A 93 22.22 20.89 -15.22
CA ILE A 93 22.01 20.60 -14.70
C ILE A 93 21.66 20.47 -14.60
N SER A 94 22.16 21.12 -14.90
CA SER A 94 21.72 20.72 -14.18
C SER A 94 21.43 20.33 -13.95
#